data_7b6f2f9d4cbca5c7fb06433225c8b7bc
#
_entry.id   7b6f2f9d4cbca5c7fb06433225c8b7bc
#
_cell.length_a   1.000
_cell.length_b   1.000
_cell.length_c   1.000
_cell.angle_alpha   90.00
_cell.angle_beta   90.00
_cell.angle_gamma   90.00
#
_symmetry.space_group_name_H-M   'P 1'
#
loop_
_entity.id
_entity.type
_entity.pdbx_description
1 polymer ?
#
loop_
_entity_poly.entity_id
_entity_poly.type
_entity_poly.pdbx_seq_one_letter_code
_entity_poly.pdbx_strand_id
1 'polypeptide(L)'
;MIIKHSADVVIIGGGIIGAAIQYYLTKQNITNTILLEKNSFSSGSTGQSGGFIRVYHNDPYLTEIAKEGINDFFSISEEVKFKQTGMLYVENETQHIKMEKQIGELEKAGHKISILSPEVLKKEFKFINFPKNSCVAYEEQAGYISPSLATNTWIKTSRTKGALACEGIEVKEILMDNNCVVGVKTSYGTIHCKHVVVAAGAWSENILDTIGIKIPVRSKIIQIHFFDGIGQTDHPIFIDDSTGLYGRPDNLGTSLVGYPVDKYDIDPDKKMSIDPNDFEEMLQNSKNRLPYLNKKLFIGGRRSFDAYTSDNRGMIEQFPQAQGLIVATGWSGGGVKLAPGIGKRIAKMITGV
;
A
#
# COMPACT_ATOMS: atom_id res chain seq x y z
N MET A 1 -9.80 5.77 29.40
CA MET A 1 -9.07 6.56 28.37
C MET A 1 -9.84 7.85 28.15
N ILE A 2 -9.25 9.01 28.40
CA ILE A 2 -9.93 10.31 28.14
C ILE A 2 -9.70 10.63 26.67
N ILE A 3 -10.76 10.52 25.86
CA ILE A 3 -10.71 10.98 24.48
C ILE A 3 -10.94 12.49 24.48
N LYS A 4 -10.08 13.24 23.77
CA LYS A 4 -10.32 14.67 23.57
C LYS A 4 -11.64 14.85 22.81
N HIS A 5 -12.46 15.79 23.23
CA HIS A 5 -13.72 16.11 22.57
C HIS A 5 -13.53 17.00 21.31
N SER A 6 -12.30 17.45 21.02
CA SER A 6 -12.00 18.26 19.83
C SER A 6 -10.58 18.06 19.33
N ALA A 7 -10.40 18.21 18.01
CA ALA A 7 -9.12 18.21 17.29
C ALA A 7 -9.18 19.18 16.11
N ASP A 8 -8.04 19.53 15.52
CA ASP A 8 -8.04 20.23 14.23
C ASP A 8 -8.32 19.25 13.09
N VAL A 9 -7.75 18.03 13.18
CA VAL A 9 -7.92 16.98 12.17
C VAL A 9 -8.25 15.64 12.85
N VAL A 10 -9.30 14.98 12.39
CA VAL A 10 -9.59 13.57 12.71
C VAL A 10 -9.27 12.72 11.49
N ILE A 11 -8.48 11.67 11.70
CA ILE A 11 -8.09 10.70 10.67
C ILE A 11 -8.77 9.37 10.97
N ILE A 12 -9.53 8.82 10.04
CA ILE A 12 -10.27 7.56 10.17
C ILE A 12 -9.52 6.47 9.43
N GLY A 13 -9.04 5.46 10.19
CA GLY A 13 -8.29 4.31 9.70
C GLY A 13 -6.84 4.30 10.13
N GLY A 14 -6.49 3.31 10.96
CA GLY A 14 -5.14 3.10 11.54
C GLY A 14 -4.22 2.23 10.68
N GLY A 15 -4.44 2.20 9.36
CA GLY A 15 -3.52 1.62 8.40
C GLY A 15 -2.33 2.53 8.11
N ILE A 16 -1.43 2.07 7.23
CA ILE A 16 -0.20 2.80 6.90
C ILE A 16 -0.48 4.19 6.28
N ILE A 17 -1.59 4.36 5.55
CA ILE A 17 -1.97 5.64 4.96
C ILE A 17 -2.35 6.64 6.05
N GLY A 18 -3.26 6.27 6.97
CA GLY A 18 -3.66 7.16 8.07
C GLY A 18 -2.48 7.51 8.99
N ALA A 19 -1.61 6.55 9.28
CA ALA A 19 -0.39 6.77 10.07
C ALA A 19 0.56 7.75 9.38
N ALA A 20 0.78 7.61 8.07
CA ALA A 20 1.59 8.53 7.28
C ALA A 20 0.99 9.94 7.27
N ILE A 21 -0.31 10.07 7.05
CA ILE A 21 -1.00 11.37 7.08
C ILE A 21 -0.76 12.06 8.43
N GLN A 22 -1.00 11.36 9.55
CA GLN A 22 -0.77 11.91 10.88
C GLN A 22 0.69 12.32 11.08
N TYR A 23 1.63 11.48 10.67
CA TYR A 23 3.06 11.75 10.77
C TYR A 23 3.46 13.03 10.01
N TYR A 24 3.00 13.21 8.76
CA TYR A 24 3.34 14.40 7.98
C TYR A 24 2.63 15.67 8.47
N LEU A 25 1.42 15.57 9.00
CA LEU A 25 0.78 16.69 9.71
C LEU A 25 1.65 17.14 10.89
N THR A 26 2.13 16.21 11.72
CA THR A 26 3.00 16.56 12.84
C THR A 26 4.35 17.12 12.41
N LYS A 27 4.87 16.72 11.25
CA LYS A 27 6.07 17.35 10.66
C LYS A 27 5.83 18.82 10.27
N GLN A 28 4.59 19.18 9.95
CA GLN A 28 4.18 20.56 9.66
C GLN A 28 3.61 21.28 10.90
N ASN A 29 3.93 20.80 12.11
CA ASN A 29 3.47 21.33 13.40
C ASN A 29 1.95 21.29 13.64
N ILE A 30 1.20 20.53 12.86
CA ILE A 30 -0.22 20.23 13.13
C ILE A 30 -0.27 19.02 14.05
N THR A 31 -0.24 19.26 15.35
CA THR A 31 -0.16 18.21 16.38
C THR A 31 -1.50 17.90 17.06
N ASN A 32 -2.48 18.81 16.98
CA ASN A 32 -3.83 18.56 17.51
C ASN A 32 -4.64 17.65 16.55
N THR A 33 -4.13 16.43 16.33
CA THR A 33 -4.73 15.43 15.45
C THR A 33 -5.12 14.19 16.24
N ILE A 34 -6.18 13.51 15.80
CA ILE A 34 -6.63 12.23 16.36
C ILE A 34 -6.75 11.21 15.22
N LEU A 35 -5.99 10.13 15.30
CA LEU A 35 -6.13 8.95 14.44
C LEU A 35 -7.03 7.93 15.16
N LEU A 36 -8.09 7.48 14.52
CA LEU A 36 -9.05 6.52 15.04
C LEU A 36 -9.01 5.22 14.24
N GLU A 37 -8.87 4.10 14.94
CA GLU A 37 -8.89 2.76 14.37
C GLU A 37 -9.94 1.90 15.11
N LYS A 38 -10.82 1.22 14.35
CA LYS A 38 -11.88 0.40 14.94
C LYS A 38 -11.38 -0.87 15.62
N ASN A 39 -10.29 -1.43 15.09
CA ASN A 39 -9.63 -2.63 15.62
C ASN A 39 -8.24 -2.28 16.17
N SER A 40 -7.20 -2.97 15.72
CA SER A 40 -5.81 -2.65 16.02
C SER A 40 -5.13 -1.99 14.82
N PHE A 41 -4.10 -1.17 15.05
CA PHE A 41 -3.32 -0.57 13.98
C PHE A 41 -2.76 -1.63 13.05
N SER A 42 -2.81 -1.38 11.76
CA SER A 42 -2.37 -2.29 10.69
C SER A 42 -3.18 -3.57 10.55
N SER A 43 -4.31 -3.77 11.23
CA SER A 43 -5.08 -5.02 11.17
C SER A 43 -5.76 -5.29 9.83
N GLY A 44 -5.97 -4.25 9.00
CA GLY A 44 -6.52 -4.36 7.65
C GLY A 44 -5.47 -4.75 6.59
N SER A 45 -5.64 -4.24 5.36
CA SER A 45 -4.77 -4.53 4.20
C SER A 45 -3.28 -4.28 4.47
N THR A 46 -2.95 -3.32 5.34
CA THR A 46 -1.58 -2.99 5.72
C THR A 46 -0.83 -4.19 6.29
N GLY A 47 -1.37 -4.88 7.27
CA GLY A 47 -0.72 -6.05 7.91
C GLY A 47 -0.68 -7.28 7.01
N GLN A 48 -1.50 -7.29 5.97
CA GLN A 48 -1.56 -8.38 4.98
C GLN A 48 -0.68 -8.11 3.75
N SER A 49 -0.10 -6.91 3.62
CA SER A 49 0.73 -6.51 2.49
C SER A 49 2.05 -7.28 2.43
N GLY A 50 2.59 -7.46 1.21
CA GLY A 50 3.96 -7.93 0.98
C GLY A 50 5.05 -6.94 1.38
N GLY A 51 4.70 -5.67 1.63
CA GLY A 51 5.61 -4.65 2.09
C GLY A 51 6.63 -4.16 1.05
N PHE A 52 6.35 -4.29 -0.23
CA PHE A 52 7.27 -3.89 -1.31
C PHE A 52 7.53 -2.39 -1.29
N ILE A 53 8.79 -2.01 -1.39
CA ILE A 53 9.28 -0.63 -1.48
C ILE A 53 10.03 -0.47 -2.79
N ARG A 54 9.52 0.41 -3.64
CA ARG A 54 10.06 0.70 -4.98
C ARG A 54 9.61 2.07 -5.46
N VAL A 55 10.30 2.63 -6.43
CA VAL A 55 9.92 3.88 -7.09
C VAL A 55 9.24 3.61 -8.43
N TYR A 56 9.80 2.72 -9.23
CA TYR A 56 9.27 2.48 -10.58
C TYR A 56 7.87 1.83 -10.55
N HIS A 57 6.95 2.44 -11.31
CA HIS A 57 5.64 1.90 -11.66
C HIS A 57 5.42 2.12 -13.16
N ASN A 58 4.66 1.23 -13.80
CA ASN A 58 4.24 1.43 -15.18
C ASN A 58 3.41 2.73 -15.36
N ASP A 59 2.72 3.16 -14.31
CA ASP A 59 2.02 4.43 -14.28
C ASP A 59 2.91 5.58 -13.76
N PRO A 60 3.20 6.62 -14.57
CA PRO A 60 4.01 7.76 -14.15
C PRO A 60 3.46 8.49 -12.93
N TYR A 61 2.13 8.57 -12.77
CA TYR A 61 1.49 9.20 -11.62
C TYR A 61 1.87 8.51 -10.31
N LEU A 62 1.86 7.16 -10.30
CA LEU A 62 2.27 6.37 -9.13
C LEU A 62 3.78 6.47 -8.88
N THR A 63 4.58 6.54 -9.95
CA THR A 63 6.03 6.77 -9.86
C THR A 63 6.34 8.09 -9.16
N GLU A 64 5.64 9.17 -9.49
CA GLU A 64 5.84 10.47 -8.84
C GLU A 64 5.50 10.42 -7.34
N ILE A 65 4.38 9.80 -6.96
CA ILE A 65 4.03 9.66 -5.54
C ILE A 65 5.09 8.85 -4.79
N ALA A 66 5.59 7.76 -5.39
CA ALA A 66 6.62 6.93 -4.78
C ALA A 66 7.95 7.70 -4.60
N LYS A 67 8.38 8.48 -5.61
CA LYS A 67 9.57 9.36 -5.54
C LYS A 67 9.49 10.35 -4.38
N GLU A 68 8.32 10.95 -4.16
CA GLU A 68 8.12 11.92 -3.07
C GLU A 68 8.41 11.32 -1.69
N GLY A 69 8.30 9.99 -1.54
CA GLY A 69 8.31 9.33 -0.24
C GLY A 69 9.41 8.30 0.01
N ILE A 70 10.12 7.83 -1.00
CA ILE A 70 11.03 6.68 -0.85
C ILE A 70 12.12 6.90 0.20
N ASN A 71 12.70 8.09 0.26
CA ASN A 71 13.78 8.43 1.19
C ASN A 71 13.31 8.42 2.66
N ASP A 72 12.03 8.59 2.92
CA ASP A 72 11.48 8.50 4.28
C ASP A 72 11.51 7.07 4.81
N PHE A 73 11.37 6.06 3.93
CA PHE A 73 11.58 4.66 4.34
C PHE A 73 13.06 4.36 4.60
N PHE A 74 13.97 4.90 3.79
CA PHE A 74 15.40 4.70 4.01
C PHE A 74 15.87 5.35 5.32
N SER A 75 15.27 6.49 5.70
CA SER A 75 15.60 7.19 6.95
C SER A 75 15.19 6.44 8.22
N ILE A 76 14.29 5.45 8.12
CA ILE A 76 13.81 4.59 9.21
C ILE A 76 14.03 3.11 8.90
N SER A 77 15.04 2.80 8.11
CA SER A 77 15.30 1.47 7.56
C SER A 77 15.46 0.38 8.62
N GLU A 78 16.11 0.69 9.73
CA GLU A 78 16.28 -0.24 10.86
C GLU A 78 14.96 -0.52 11.57
N GLU A 79 14.19 0.52 11.86
CA GLU A 79 12.91 0.43 12.57
C GLU A 79 11.88 -0.39 11.78
N VAL A 80 11.87 -0.25 10.45
CA VAL A 80 10.92 -0.95 9.57
C VAL A 80 11.46 -2.29 9.06
N LYS A 81 12.69 -2.65 9.43
CA LYS A 81 13.40 -3.85 8.97
C LYS A 81 13.49 -3.89 7.44
N PHE A 82 13.93 -2.79 6.84
CA PHE A 82 14.11 -2.71 5.40
C PHE A 82 15.16 -3.71 4.94
N LYS A 83 14.80 -4.52 3.96
CA LYS A 83 15.71 -5.43 3.26
C LYS A 83 15.80 -5.02 1.80
N GLN A 84 16.93 -4.47 1.42
CA GLN A 84 17.23 -4.14 0.03
C GLN A 84 17.58 -5.43 -0.72
N THR A 85 16.73 -5.81 -1.67
CA THR A 85 16.91 -7.02 -2.49
C THR A 85 17.01 -6.70 -3.97
N GLY A 86 16.76 -5.45 -4.34
CA GLY A 86 16.46 -5.09 -5.71
C GLY A 86 15.07 -5.54 -6.15
N MET A 87 14.66 -5.11 -7.33
CA MET A 87 13.40 -5.50 -7.94
C MET A 87 13.54 -5.69 -9.44
N LEU A 88 12.98 -6.77 -9.95
CA LEU A 88 12.74 -7.02 -11.37
C LEU A 88 11.29 -6.64 -11.70
N TYR A 89 11.12 -5.73 -12.64
CA TYR A 89 9.81 -5.35 -13.16
C TYR A 89 9.70 -5.79 -14.62
N VAL A 90 8.82 -6.77 -14.87
CA VAL A 90 8.69 -7.42 -16.18
C VAL A 90 7.46 -6.86 -16.90
N GLU A 91 7.65 -6.43 -18.13
CA GLU A 91 6.62 -5.91 -19.04
C GLU A 91 6.70 -6.58 -20.40
N ASN A 92 5.62 -6.47 -21.16
CA ASN A 92 5.66 -6.83 -22.56
C ASN A 92 6.57 -5.88 -23.36
N GLU A 93 7.25 -6.40 -24.38
CA GLU A 93 8.15 -5.63 -25.25
C GLU A 93 7.49 -4.38 -25.85
N THR A 94 6.17 -4.40 -26.07
CA THR A 94 5.40 -3.25 -26.53
C THR A 94 5.48 -2.03 -25.59
N GLN A 95 5.83 -2.23 -24.33
CA GLN A 95 6.02 -1.17 -23.33
C GLN A 95 7.47 -0.66 -23.28
N HIS A 96 8.38 -1.21 -24.08
CA HIS A 96 9.82 -0.92 -23.98
C HIS A 96 10.14 0.57 -24.09
N ILE A 97 9.61 1.25 -25.10
CA ILE A 97 9.86 2.70 -25.34
C ILE A 97 9.35 3.54 -24.14
N LYS A 98 8.19 3.18 -23.60
CA LYS A 98 7.63 3.86 -22.42
C LYS A 98 8.48 3.62 -21.19
N MET A 99 8.89 2.37 -20.97
CA MET A 99 9.77 1.98 -19.88
C MET A 99 11.12 2.71 -19.96
N GLU A 100 11.77 2.72 -21.12
CA GLU A 100 13.05 3.39 -21.36
C GLU A 100 12.97 4.89 -21.04
N LYS A 101 11.92 5.56 -21.50
CA LYS A 101 11.71 6.98 -21.20
C LYS A 101 11.59 7.23 -19.70
N GLN A 102 10.75 6.46 -18.99
CA GLN A 102 10.54 6.61 -17.54
C GLN A 102 11.81 6.30 -16.75
N ILE A 103 12.55 5.26 -17.14
CA ILE A 103 13.82 4.90 -16.51
C ILE A 103 14.84 6.01 -16.69
N GLY A 104 14.98 6.56 -17.90
CA GLY A 104 15.88 7.69 -18.15
C GLY A 104 15.55 8.95 -17.33
N GLU A 105 14.27 9.19 -17.02
CA GLU A 105 13.85 10.25 -16.10
C GLU A 105 14.23 9.94 -14.64
N LEU A 106 14.08 8.69 -14.21
CA LEU A 106 14.46 8.24 -12.87
C LEU A 106 15.98 8.25 -12.65
N GLU A 107 16.77 7.81 -13.64
CA GLU A 107 18.25 7.87 -13.61
C GLU A 107 18.75 9.31 -13.47
N LYS A 108 18.18 10.26 -14.24
CA LYS A 108 18.48 11.69 -14.11
C LYS A 108 18.13 12.26 -12.75
N ALA A 109 17.12 11.69 -12.08
CA ALA A 109 16.74 12.03 -10.71
C ALA A 109 17.60 11.32 -9.64
N GLY A 110 18.60 10.53 -10.04
CA GLY A 110 19.54 9.85 -9.15
C GLY A 110 19.09 8.48 -8.65
N HIS A 111 18.02 7.91 -9.22
CA HIS A 111 17.61 6.53 -8.89
C HIS A 111 18.45 5.51 -9.64
N LYS A 112 18.85 4.45 -8.96
CA LYS A 112 19.60 3.34 -9.55
C LYS A 112 18.65 2.31 -10.14
N ILE A 113 18.33 2.49 -11.39
CA ILE A 113 17.43 1.63 -12.17
C ILE A 113 17.95 1.52 -13.58
N SER A 114 17.81 0.35 -14.23
CA SER A 114 18.24 0.13 -15.60
C SER A 114 17.40 -0.96 -16.28
N ILE A 115 17.36 -0.97 -17.61
CA ILE A 115 16.81 -2.10 -18.38
C ILE A 115 17.92 -3.14 -18.55
N LEU A 116 17.62 -4.39 -18.21
CA LEU A 116 18.57 -5.49 -18.31
C LEU A 116 18.51 -6.22 -19.65
N SER A 117 19.68 -6.60 -20.19
CA SER A 117 19.74 -7.42 -21.39
C SER A 117 19.33 -8.87 -21.12
N PRO A 118 18.81 -9.60 -22.14
CA PRO A 118 18.45 -11.01 -22.00
C PRO A 118 19.59 -11.91 -21.50
N GLU A 119 20.85 -11.58 -21.84
CA GLU A 119 22.03 -12.31 -21.39
C GLU A 119 22.23 -12.19 -19.88
N VAL A 120 22.11 -10.96 -19.35
CA VAL A 120 22.20 -10.69 -17.90
C VAL A 120 21.07 -11.39 -17.17
N LEU A 121 19.82 -11.27 -17.66
CA LEU A 121 18.66 -11.92 -17.07
C LEU A 121 18.84 -13.42 -16.95
N LYS A 122 19.27 -14.09 -18.01
CA LYS A 122 19.48 -15.53 -18.04
C LYS A 122 20.62 -15.99 -17.13
N LYS A 123 21.66 -15.17 -16.99
CA LYS A 123 22.83 -15.51 -16.17
C LYS A 123 22.57 -15.32 -14.68
N GLU A 124 21.98 -14.18 -14.29
CA GLU A 124 21.92 -13.76 -12.89
C GLU A 124 20.61 -14.18 -12.18
N PHE A 125 19.50 -14.35 -12.91
CA PHE A 125 18.17 -14.57 -12.31
C PHE A 125 17.55 -15.91 -12.74
N LYS A 126 18.18 -17.01 -12.34
CA LYS A 126 17.78 -18.37 -12.75
C LYS A 126 16.49 -18.88 -12.11
N PHE A 127 16.01 -18.21 -11.05
CA PHE A 127 14.79 -18.59 -10.34
C PHE A 127 13.51 -18.25 -11.13
N ILE A 128 13.60 -17.36 -12.13
CA ILE A 128 12.49 -16.88 -12.93
C ILE A 128 12.83 -16.95 -14.44
N ASN A 129 11.88 -17.37 -15.23
CA ASN A 129 11.99 -17.36 -16.68
C ASN A 129 11.37 -16.07 -17.26
N PHE A 130 12.09 -15.46 -18.18
CA PHE A 130 11.61 -14.26 -18.90
C PHE A 130 11.15 -14.64 -20.30
N PRO A 131 9.99 -14.14 -20.78
CA PRO A 131 9.59 -14.32 -22.17
C PRO A 131 10.59 -13.67 -23.12
N LYS A 132 10.68 -14.21 -24.34
CA LYS A 132 11.51 -13.60 -25.39
C LYS A 132 11.10 -12.18 -25.73
N ASN A 133 9.80 -11.88 -25.62
CA ASN A 133 9.19 -10.59 -25.96
C ASN A 133 8.84 -9.82 -24.69
N SER A 134 9.78 -9.71 -23.77
CA SER A 134 9.64 -8.89 -22.56
C SER A 134 10.76 -7.90 -22.41
N CYS A 135 10.47 -6.76 -21.79
CA CYS A 135 11.45 -5.84 -21.26
C CYS A 135 11.44 -5.91 -19.74
N VAL A 136 12.61 -5.81 -19.15
CA VAL A 136 12.77 -5.98 -17.70
C VAL A 136 13.59 -4.83 -17.13
N ALA A 137 12.97 -4.05 -16.24
CA ALA A 137 13.68 -3.07 -15.44
C ALA A 137 14.21 -3.71 -14.16
N TYR A 138 15.42 -3.31 -13.75
CA TYR A 138 15.98 -3.65 -12.45
C TYR A 138 16.22 -2.39 -11.63
N GLU A 139 15.52 -2.28 -10.50
CA GLU A 139 15.68 -1.21 -9.53
C GLU A 139 16.51 -1.70 -8.34
N GLU A 140 17.77 -1.25 -8.26
CA GLU A 140 18.76 -1.73 -7.27
C GLU A 140 18.35 -1.40 -5.83
N GLN A 141 17.78 -0.21 -5.61
CA GLN A 141 17.45 0.29 -4.27
C GLN A 141 16.10 -0.22 -3.75
N ALA A 142 15.35 -0.96 -4.55
CA ALA A 142 14.10 -1.57 -4.14
C ALA A 142 14.33 -2.67 -3.10
N GLY A 143 13.27 -2.96 -2.35
CA GLY A 143 13.29 -3.97 -1.32
C GLY A 143 11.94 -4.11 -0.64
N TYR A 144 11.92 -4.58 0.58
CA TYR A 144 10.70 -4.73 1.35
C TYR A 144 10.89 -4.37 2.82
N ILE A 145 9.79 -4.04 3.47
CA ILE A 145 9.71 -3.69 4.89
C ILE A 145 8.66 -4.53 5.61
N SER A 146 8.60 -4.38 6.93
CA SER A 146 7.40 -4.70 7.71
C SER A 146 6.43 -3.51 7.71
N PRO A 147 5.27 -3.60 7.01
CA PRO A 147 4.31 -2.48 6.96
C PRO A 147 3.76 -2.11 8.34
N SER A 148 3.57 -3.11 9.21
CA SER A 148 3.10 -2.87 10.58
C SER A 148 4.13 -2.12 11.42
N LEU A 149 5.42 -2.40 11.26
CA LEU A 149 6.48 -1.64 11.94
C LEU A 149 6.51 -0.20 11.44
N ALA A 150 6.38 0.03 10.12
CA ALA A 150 6.33 1.39 9.56
C ALA A 150 5.14 2.18 10.13
N THR A 151 3.94 1.60 10.13
CA THR A 151 2.74 2.20 10.71
C THR A 151 2.96 2.57 12.18
N ASN A 152 3.47 1.63 12.99
CA ASN A 152 3.69 1.86 14.42
C ASN A 152 4.80 2.90 14.67
N THR A 153 5.86 2.93 13.86
CA THR A 153 6.94 3.91 13.96
C THR A 153 6.41 5.33 13.73
N TRP A 154 5.60 5.53 12.69
CA TRP A 154 5.00 6.84 12.41
C TRP A 154 4.00 7.27 13.47
N ILE A 155 3.13 6.35 13.95
CA ILE A 155 2.21 6.62 15.06
C ILE A 155 2.97 6.99 16.34
N LYS A 156 4.00 6.22 16.69
CA LYS A 156 4.86 6.50 17.85
C LYS A 156 5.49 7.88 17.75
N THR A 157 6.07 8.21 16.60
CA THR A 157 6.68 9.52 16.35
C THR A 157 5.67 10.66 16.44
N SER A 158 4.45 10.46 15.90
CA SER A 158 3.38 11.46 16.00
C SER A 158 2.94 11.69 17.45
N ARG A 159 2.83 10.62 18.23
CA ARG A 159 2.49 10.70 19.67
C ARG A 159 3.55 11.47 20.48
N THR A 160 4.84 11.34 20.19
CA THR A 160 5.88 12.11 20.87
C THR A 160 5.79 13.61 20.60
N LYS A 161 5.09 14.02 19.54
CA LYS A 161 4.79 15.40 19.18
C LYS A 161 3.42 15.89 19.68
N GLY A 162 2.67 15.06 20.43
CA GLY A 162 1.40 15.43 21.04
C GLY A 162 0.16 15.01 20.24
N ALA A 163 0.30 14.34 19.10
CA ALA A 163 -0.82 13.76 18.39
C ALA A 163 -1.41 12.56 19.14
N LEU A 164 -2.71 12.32 19.01
CA LEU A 164 -3.39 11.15 19.58
C LEU A 164 -3.64 10.11 18.50
N ALA A 165 -3.48 8.85 18.85
CA ALA A 165 -3.88 7.71 18.02
C ALA A 165 -4.53 6.67 18.94
N CYS A 166 -5.69 6.16 18.55
CA CYS A 166 -6.53 5.31 19.39
C CYS A 166 -6.99 4.09 18.63
N GLU A 167 -6.82 2.91 19.23
CA GLU A 167 -7.36 1.63 18.78
C GLU A 167 -8.67 1.30 19.48
N GLY A 168 -9.49 0.43 18.88
CA GLY A 168 -10.77 0.02 19.44
C GLY A 168 -11.85 1.08 19.39
N ILE A 169 -11.68 2.12 18.58
CA ILE A 169 -12.63 3.25 18.45
C ILE A 169 -13.16 3.31 17.03
N GLU A 170 -14.40 2.90 16.90
CA GLU A 170 -15.11 2.94 15.64
C GLU A 170 -15.76 4.29 15.42
N VAL A 171 -15.50 4.90 14.26
CA VAL A 171 -16.26 6.04 13.76
C VAL A 171 -17.55 5.52 13.14
N LYS A 172 -18.68 6.01 13.61
CA LYS A 172 -20.02 5.61 13.17
C LYS A 172 -20.58 6.52 12.10
N GLU A 173 -20.21 7.82 12.16
CA GLU A 173 -20.84 8.86 11.35
C GLU A 173 -19.89 10.07 11.26
N ILE A 174 -19.85 10.70 10.07
CA ILE A 174 -19.28 12.04 9.88
C ILE A 174 -20.37 13.06 10.15
N LEU A 175 -20.11 14.05 10.99
CA LEU A 175 -21.06 15.10 11.35
C LEU A 175 -20.87 16.31 10.44
N MET A 176 -21.97 16.74 9.85
CA MET A 176 -22.03 17.88 8.91
C MET A 176 -22.90 19.00 9.43
N ASP A 177 -22.51 20.24 9.13
CA ASP A 177 -23.34 21.43 9.29
C ASP A 177 -23.15 22.35 8.07
N ASN A 178 -24.21 22.71 7.36
CA ASN A 178 -24.17 23.57 6.17
C ASN A 178 -23.08 23.22 5.15
N ASN A 179 -22.98 21.94 4.74
CA ASN A 179 -21.95 21.41 3.84
C ASN A 179 -20.51 21.48 4.38
N CYS A 180 -20.32 21.74 5.65
CA CYS A 180 -19.02 21.68 6.31
C CYS A 180 -18.95 20.51 7.27
N VAL A 181 -17.80 19.81 7.31
CA VAL A 181 -17.53 18.84 8.36
C VAL A 181 -17.37 19.57 9.69
N VAL A 182 -18.05 19.10 10.74
CA VAL A 182 -17.95 19.64 12.09
C VAL A 182 -17.44 18.64 13.12
N GLY A 183 -17.28 17.38 12.73
CA GLY A 183 -16.77 16.34 13.61
C GLY A 183 -17.11 14.92 13.16
N VAL A 184 -16.91 13.99 14.07
CA VAL A 184 -17.29 12.58 13.92
C VAL A 184 -17.97 12.06 15.16
N LYS A 185 -18.93 11.16 15.00
CA LYS A 185 -19.54 10.37 16.06
C LYS A 185 -18.83 9.04 16.17
N THR A 186 -18.37 8.70 17.35
CA THR A 186 -17.66 7.45 17.62
C THR A 186 -18.44 6.56 18.57
N SER A 187 -17.96 5.32 18.79
CA SER A 187 -18.46 4.41 19.83
C SER A 187 -18.32 4.99 21.28
N TYR A 188 -17.54 6.06 21.47
CA TYR A 188 -17.26 6.67 22.78
C TYR A 188 -17.72 8.13 22.89
N GLY A 189 -18.47 8.64 21.91
CA GLY A 189 -18.98 10.01 21.90
C GLY A 189 -18.55 10.80 20.68
N THR A 190 -18.82 12.09 20.69
CA THR A 190 -18.54 13.02 19.57
C THR A 190 -17.17 13.66 19.73
N ILE A 191 -16.45 13.78 18.60
CA ILE A 191 -15.21 14.55 18.49
C ILE A 191 -15.45 15.64 17.46
N HIS A 192 -15.38 16.90 17.87
CA HIS A 192 -15.48 18.04 16.97
C HIS A 192 -14.16 18.29 16.27
N CYS A 193 -14.19 18.62 14.96
CA CYS A 193 -12.99 18.94 14.20
C CYS A 193 -13.30 19.80 12.98
N LYS A 194 -12.26 20.42 12.42
CA LYS A 194 -12.34 21.22 11.18
C LYS A 194 -12.15 20.37 9.93
N HIS A 195 -11.38 19.30 10.07
CA HIS A 195 -11.05 18.39 8.96
C HIS A 195 -11.27 16.94 9.38
N VAL A 196 -11.85 16.16 8.47
CA VAL A 196 -11.89 14.70 8.55
C VAL A 196 -11.16 14.13 7.36
N VAL A 197 -10.21 13.21 7.62
CA VAL A 197 -9.52 12.45 6.57
C VAL A 197 -9.97 10.99 6.66
N VAL A 198 -10.63 10.49 5.61
CA VAL A 198 -11.04 9.08 5.51
C VAL A 198 -9.93 8.30 4.81
N ALA A 199 -9.19 7.49 5.58
CA ALA A 199 -8.13 6.59 5.14
C ALA A 199 -8.44 5.14 5.52
N ALA A 200 -9.73 4.77 5.49
CA ALA A 200 -10.27 3.53 6.01
C ALA A 200 -10.22 2.34 5.01
N GLY A 201 -9.42 2.46 3.92
CA GLY A 201 -9.27 1.40 2.93
C GLY A 201 -10.63 0.92 2.39
N ALA A 202 -10.89 -0.38 2.40
CA ALA A 202 -12.13 -0.97 1.90
C ALA A 202 -13.39 -0.59 2.71
N TRP A 203 -13.24 -0.04 3.90
CA TRP A 203 -14.37 0.47 4.71
C TRP A 203 -14.70 1.94 4.44
N SER A 204 -13.98 2.61 3.54
CA SER A 204 -14.17 4.04 3.28
C SER A 204 -15.59 4.36 2.79
N GLU A 205 -16.16 3.50 1.94
CA GLU A 205 -17.52 3.69 1.43
C GLU A 205 -18.57 3.67 2.56
N ASN A 206 -18.45 2.73 3.51
CA ASN A 206 -19.39 2.62 4.64
C ASN A 206 -19.44 3.91 5.49
N ILE A 207 -18.28 4.56 5.67
CA ILE A 207 -18.20 5.83 6.41
C ILE A 207 -18.78 6.98 5.59
N LEU A 208 -18.50 7.03 4.29
CA LEU A 208 -18.98 8.09 3.39
C LEU A 208 -20.48 8.00 3.12
N ASP A 209 -21.06 6.81 3.19
CA ASP A 209 -22.51 6.59 3.07
C ASP A 209 -23.28 7.32 4.16
N THR A 210 -22.70 7.58 5.32
CA THR A 210 -23.33 8.33 6.41
C THR A 210 -23.66 9.78 6.04
N ILE A 211 -23.00 10.30 5.01
CA ILE A 211 -23.21 11.65 4.47
C ILE A 211 -23.61 11.64 2.98
N GLY A 212 -24.00 10.48 2.45
CA GLY A 212 -24.49 10.32 1.08
C GLY A 212 -23.43 10.47 -0.02
N ILE A 213 -22.13 10.36 0.29
CA ILE A 213 -21.04 10.42 -0.69
C ILE A 213 -20.72 9.00 -1.17
N LYS A 214 -20.72 8.80 -2.49
CA LYS A 214 -20.28 7.58 -3.15
C LYS A 214 -18.92 7.76 -3.80
N ILE A 215 -18.08 6.72 -3.74
CA ILE A 215 -16.76 6.70 -4.33
C ILE A 215 -16.58 5.47 -5.23
N PRO A 216 -15.80 5.54 -6.34
CA PRO A 216 -15.60 4.43 -7.26
C PRO A 216 -14.51 3.46 -6.73
N VAL A 217 -14.69 2.97 -5.51
CA VAL A 217 -13.73 2.06 -4.85
C VAL A 217 -14.43 0.74 -4.53
N ARG A 218 -13.78 -0.37 -4.89
CA ARG A 218 -14.28 -1.71 -4.64
C ARG A 218 -13.28 -2.50 -3.80
N SER A 219 -13.77 -3.34 -2.90
CA SER A 219 -12.93 -4.34 -2.23
C SER A 219 -12.61 -5.48 -3.19
N LYS A 220 -11.34 -5.91 -3.24
CA LYS A 220 -10.87 -7.02 -4.09
C LYS A 220 -10.09 -8.02 -3.25
N ILE A 221 -10.28 -9.32 -3.53
CA ILE A 221 -9.50 -10.39 -2.88
C ILE A 221 -8.01 -10.27 -3.24
N ILE A 222 -7.19 -10.45 -2.22
CA ILE A 222 -5.75 -10.67 -2.34
C ILE A 222 -5.42 -12.00 -1.67
N GLN A 223 -4.78 -12.90 -2.40
CA GLN A 223 -4.30 -14.17 -1.86
C GLN A 223 -2.79 -14.30 -2.10
N ILE A 224 -2.07 -14.58 -1.04
CA ILE A 224 -0.61 -14.71 -1.05
C ILE A 224 -0.25 -16.09 -0.50
N HIS A 225 0.77 -16.69 -1.10
CA HIS A 225 1.23 -18.03 -0.76
C HIS A 225 2.70 -17.98 -0.34
N PHE A 226 3.05 -18.78 0.65
CA PHE A 226 4.43 -18.95 1.12
C PHE A 226 4.96 -20.31 0.68
N PHE A 227 6.18 -20.31 0.17
CA PHE A 227 6.87 -21.50 -0.30
C PHE A 227 8.24 -21.63 0.36
N ASP A 228 8.66 -22.86 0.61
CA ASP A 228 10.00 -23.19 1.08
C ASP A 228 11.00 -23.09 -0.09
N GLY A 229 11.33 -21.84 -0.44
CA GLY A 229 12.17 -21.50 -1.59
C GLY A 229 11.44 -21.54 -2.94
N ILE A 230 12.06 -20.92 -3.93
CA ILE A 230 11.68 -20.98 -5.36
C ILE A 230 12.92 -21.12 -6.25
N GLY A 231 13.98 -21.79 -5.75
CA GLY A 231 15.22 -22.01 -6.48
C GLY A 231 16.35 -21.03 -6.20
N GLN A 232 16.07 -19.91 -5.54
CA GLN A 232 17.06 -18.93 -5.06
C GLN A 232 16.53 -18.25 -3.79
N THR A 233 17.29 -18.30 -2.70
CA THR A 233 16.84 -17.79 -1.39
C THR A 233 16.84 -16.27 -1.31
N ASP A 234 17.85 -15.62 -1.89
CA ASP A 234 18.04 -14.16 -1.84
C ASP A 234 17.69 -13.48 -3.17
N HIS A 235 16.62 -13.97 -3.81
CA HIS A 235 16.18 -13.39 -5.07
C HIS A 235 15.64 -11.97 -4.88
N PRO A 236 15.73 -11.08 -5.90
CA PRO A 236 15.08 -9.78 -5.84
C PRO A 236 13.56 -9.91 -5.77
N ILE A 237 12.88 -8.86 -5.36
CA ILE A 237 11.44 -8.71 -5.63
C ILE A 237 11.23 -8.90 -7.13
N PHE A 238 10.17 -9.56 -7.54
CA PHE A 238 9.74 -9.58 -8.92
C PHE A 238 8.26 -9.19 -9.04
N ILE A 239 7.96 -8.43 -10.08
CA ILE A 239 6.60 -8.06 -10.47
C ILE A 239 6.52 -8.28 -11.97
N ASP A 240 5.69 -9.20 -12.41
CA ASP A 240 5.42 -9.47 -13.81
C ASP A 240 4.05 -8.87 -14.15
N ASP A 241 4.06 -7.66 -14.69
CA ASP A 241 2.84 -6.91 -15.03
C ASP A 241 2.08 -7.56 -16.19
N SER A 242 2.77 -8.37 -17.01
CA SER A 242 2.14 -9.11 -18.11
C SER A 242 1.23 -10.25 -17.65
N THR A 243 1.47 -10.79 -16.45
CA THR A 243 0.70 -11.90 -15.85
C THR A 243 0.05 -11.53 -14.54
N GLY A 244 0.47 -10.43 -13.91
CA GLY A 244 0.10 -10.05 -12.56
C GLY A 244 0.81 -10.85 -11.45
N LEU A 245 1.71 -11.78 -11.81
CA LEU A 245 2.49 -12.55 -10.85
C LEU A 245 3.50 -11.66 -10.13
N TYR A 246 3.59 -11.79 -8.82
CA TYR A 246 4.59 -11.06 -8.03
C TYR A 246 5.11 -11.90 -6.88
N GLY A 247 6.30 -11.55 -6.40
CA GLY A 247 6.84 -12.21 -5.22
C GLY A 247 8.08 -11.52 -4.67
N ARG A 248 8.52 -12.01 -3.53
CA ARG A 248 9.73 -11.57 -2.85
C ARG A 248 10.30 -12.68 -1.98
N PRO A 249 11.59 -12.62 -1.64
CA PRO A 249 12.11 -13.47 -0.58
C PRO A 249 11.45 -13.10 0.75
N ASP A 250 11.33 -14.08 1.64
CA ASP A 250 10.88 -13.90 3.01
C ASP A 250 11.94 -14.44 3.99
N ASN A 251 11.62 -14.47 5.27
CA ASN A 251 12.57 -14.94 6.27
C ASN A 251 12.89 -16.44 6.10
N LEU A 252 14.10 -16.83 6.50
CA LEU A 252 14.54 -18.24 6.54
C LEU A 252 14.54 -18.98 5.19
N GLY A 253 14.77 -18.25 4.10
CA GLY A 253 14.85 -18.87 2.75
C GLY A 253 13.50 -19.18 2.12
N THR A 254 12.41 -18.76 2.73
CA THR A 254 11.07 -18.88 2.14
C THR A 254 10.81 -17.77 1.11
N SER A 255 9.81 -17.94 0.28
CA SER A 255 9.37 -16.93 -0.70
C SER A 255 7.87 -16.70 -0.60
N LEU A 256 7.48 -15.44 -0.69
CA LEU A 256 6.11 -15.00 -0.85
C LEU A 256 5.80 -14.91 -2.35
N VAL A 257 4.70 -15.52 -2.78
CA VAL A 257 4.22 -15.46 -4.16
C VAL A 257 2.74 -15.09 -4.16
N GLY A 258 2.38 -14.07 -4.94
CA GLY A 258 1.02 -13.63 -5.15
C GLY A 258 0.64 -13.68 -6.63
N TYR A 259 -0.66 -13.87 -6.89
CA TYR A 259 -1.25 -13.89 -8.22
C TYR A 259 -2.62 -13.19 -8.17
N PRO A 260 -3.08 -12.54 -9.24
CA PRO A 260 -4.36 -11.86 -9.24
C PRO A 260 -5.53 -12.81 -8.95
N VAL A 261 -6.46 -12.34 -8.12
CA VAL A 261 -7.75 -13.00 -7.87
C VAL A 261 -8.84 -11.99 -8.19
N ASP A 262 -9.56 -12.18 -9.30
CA ASP A 262 -10.54 -11.21 -9.80
C ASP A 262 -11.92 -11.38 -9.14
N LYS A 263 -11.92 -11.37 -7.81
CA LYS A 263 -13.14 -11.42 -6.96
C LYS A 263 -13.27 -10.10 -6.21
N TYR A 264 -14.34 -9.37 -6.52
CA TYR A 264 -14.59 -8.00 -6.01
C TYR A 264 -15.82 -7.97 -5.08
N ASP A 265 -16.05 -6.79 -4.47
CA ASP A 265 -17.20 -6.48 -3.61
C ASP A 265 -17.31 -7.42 -2.42
N ILE A 266 -16.16 -7.69 -1.83
CA ILE A 266 -16.02 -8.56 -0.68
C ILE A 266 -16.31 -7.76 0.59
N ASP A 267 -17.13 -8.33 1.47
CA ASP A 267 -17.34 -7.79 2.81
C ASP A 267 -16.00 -7.80 3.58
N PRO A 268 -15.45 -6.63 3.90
CA PRO A 268 -14.14 -6.54 4.54
C PRO A 268 -14.14 -7.01 6.00
N ASP A 269 -15.29 -7.21 6.63
CA ASP A 269 -15.41 -7.75 7.99
C ASP A 269 -15.47 -9.27 8.03
N LYS A 270 -15.60 -9.92 6.85
CA LYS A 270 -15.64 -11.38 6.73
C LYS A 270 -14.24 -11.99 6.86
N LYS A 271 -14.08 -12.92 7.80
CA LYS A 271 -12.85 -13.74 7.87
C LYS A 271 -12.74 -14.64 6.64
N MET A 272 -11.55 -14.70 6.08
CA MET A 272 -11.25 -15.48 4.88
C MET A 272 -10.15 -16.49 5.14
N SER A 273 -10.27 -17.66 4.54
CA SER A 273 -9.21 -18.67 4.45
C SER A 273 -8.72 -18.77 3.01
N ILE A 274 -7.54 -19.35 2.80
CA ILE A 274 -7.01 -19.65 1.47
C ILE A 274 -8.05 -20.48 0.69
N ASP A 275 -8.34 -20.02 -0.53
CA ASP A 275 -9.18 -20.76 -1.48
C ASP A 275 -8.27 -21.71 -2.28
N PRO A 276 -8.53 -23.03 -2.22
CA PRO A 276 -7.74 -24.02 -2.95
C PRO A 276 -7.80 -23.86 -4.47
N ASN A 277 -8.89 -23.36 -5.02
CA ASN A 277 -9.03 -23.16 -6.47
C ASN A 277 -8.16 -22.01 -6.93
N ASP A 278 -8.16 -20.87 -6.22
CA ASP A 278 -7.29 -19.74 -6.51
C ASP A 278 -5.79 -20.13 -6.34
N PHE A 279 -5.49 -21.06 -5.42
CA PHE A 279 -4.14 -21.61 -5.27
C PHE A 279 -3.71 -22.47 -6.46
N GLU A 280 -4.56 -23.40 -6.91
CA GLU A 280 -4.25 -24.24 -8.07
C GLU A 280 -4.15 -23.42 -9.36
N GLU A 281 -5.00 -22.41 -9.54
CA GLU A 281 -4.91 -21.46 -10.66
C GLU A 281 -3.57 -20.72 -10.66
N MET A 282 -3.16 -20.18 -9.51
CA MET A 282 -1.87 -19.54 -9.35
C MET A 282 -0.72 -20.50 -9.73
N LEU A 283 -0.73 -21.74 -9.22
CA LEU A 283 0.31 -22.73 -9.54
C LEU A 283 0.39 -23.02 -11.04
N GLN A 284 -0.75 -23.18 -11.71
CA GLN A 284 -0.80 -23.45 -13.15
C GLN A 284 -0.23 -22.29 -13.96
N ASN A 285 -0.64 -21.06 -13.64
CA ASN A 285 -0.24 -19.87 -14.37
C ASN A 285 1.21 -19.45 -14.08
N SER A 286 1.76 -19.85 -12.93
CA SER A 286 3.14 -19.54 -12.54
C SER A 286 4.19 -20.51 -13.12
N LYS A 287 3.83 -21.70 -13.59
CA LYS A 287 4.78 -22.77 -14.01
C LYS A 287 5.82 -22.29 -15.02
N ASN A 288 5.40 -21.51 -16.00
CA ASN A 288 6.29 -21.02 -17.06
C ASN A 288 7.24 -19.92 -16.56
N ARG A 289 6.86 -19.18 -15.51
CA ARG A 289 7.65 -18.10 -14.93
C ARG A 289 8.57 -18.57 -13.84
N LEU A 290 8.08 -19.40 -12.93
CA LEU A 290 8.79 -19.86 -11.74
C LEU A 290 9.03 -21.38 -11.86
N PRO A 291 10.08 -21.81 -12.58
CA PRO A 291 10.29 -23.23 -12.92
C PRO A 291 10.51 -24.12 -11.69
N TYR A 292 10.94 -23.53 -10.57
CA TYR A 292 11.16 -24.26 -9.31
C TYR A 292 9.94 -24.24 -8.38
N LEU A 293 8.88 -23.50 -8.73
CA LEU A 293 7.67 -23.45 -7.91
C LEU A 293 6.97 -24.82 -7.94
N ASN A 294 6.79 -25.40 -6.76
CA ASN A 294 6.21 -26.72 -6.62
C ASN A 294 5.22 -26.74 -5.44
N LYS A 295 4.07 -27.38 -5.63
CA LYS A 295 3.06 -27.59 -4.59
C LYS A 295 3.61 -28.23 -3.31
N LYS A 296 4.61 -29.10 -3.42
CA LYS A 296 5.27 -29.74 -2.25
C LYS A 296 6.04 -28.74 -1.37
N LEU A 297 6.40 -27.58 -1.91
CA LEU A 297 7.10 -26.51 -1.19
C LEU A 297 6.12 -25.53 -0.52
N PHE A 298 4.82 -25.68 -0.73
CA PHE A 298 3.81 -24.82 -0.11
C PHE A 298 3.75 -25.05 1.40
N ILE A 299 3.99 -24.00 2.16
CA ILE A 299 4.03 -24.02 3.64
C ILE A 299 2.92 -23.21 4.29
N GLY A 300 2.10 -22.52 3.49
CA GLY A 300 0.98 -21.72 3.99
C GLY A 300 0.71 -20.49 3.14
N GLY A 301 -0.15 -19.63 3.63
CA GLY A 301 -0.51 -18.40 2.94
C GLY A 301 -1.52 -17.59 3.74
N ARG A 302 -1.99 -16.52 3.13
CA ARG A 302 -3.04 -15.67 3.68
C ARG A 302 -3.96 -15.19 2.59
N ARG A 303 -5.24 -15.03 2.94
CA ARG A 303 -6.27 -14.44 2.09
C ARG A 303 -6.85 -13.23 2.80
N SER A 304 -6.91 -12.14 2.09
CA SER A 304 -7.35 -10.85 2.58
C SER A 304 -7.97 -10.06 1.42
N PHE A 305 -8.11 -8.77 1.59
CA PHE A 305 -8.63 -7.87 0.56
C PHE A 305 -7.82 -6.57 0.57
N ASP A 306 -7.98 -5.82 -0.51
CA ASP A 306 -7.53 -4.42 -0.58
C ASP A 306 -8.58 -3.58 -1.31
N ALA A 307 -8.46 -2.27 -1.21
CA ALA A 307 -9.33 -1.31 -1.87
C ALA A 307 -8.77 -0.93 -3.25
N TYR A 308 -9.61 -1.05 -4.28
CA TYR A 308 -9.22 -0.85 -5.68
C TYR A 308 -10.08 0.23 -6.33
N THR A 309 -9.44 1.11 -7.11
CA THR A 309 -10.08 1.94 -8.13
C THR A 309 -9.99 1.27 -9.50
N SER A 310 -10.84 1.64 -10.43
CA SER A 310 -10.85 1.05 -11.78
C SER A 310 -9.57 1.31 -12.58
N ASP A 311 -8.88 2.42 -12.29
CA ASP A 311 -7.61 2.81 -12.93
C ASP A 311 -6.37 2.38 -12.13
N ASN A 312 -6.55 1.72 -10.99
CA ASN A 312 -5.51 1.30 -10.03
C ASN A 312 -4.66 2.44 -9.43
N ARG A 313 -5.06 3.71 -9.59
CA ARG A 313 -4.28 4.87 -9.11
C ARG A 313 -4.56 5.25 -7.67
N GLY A 314 -5.68 4.78 -7.13
CA GLY A 314 -6.20 5.28 -5.88
C GLY A 314 -6.76 6.70 -6.01
N MET A 315 -7.22 7.26 -4.90
CA MET A 315 -7.80 8.60 -4.91
C MET A 315 -7.36 9.42 -3.71
N ILE A 316 -7.16 10.72 -3.95
CA ILE A 316 -7.10 11.78 -2.94
C ILE A 316 -8.11 12.82 -3.41
N GLU A 317 -9.26 12.90 -2.74
CA GLU A 317 -10.38 13.72 -3.19
C GLU A 317 -10.92 14.61 -2.07
N GLN A 318 -11.32 15.83 -2.47
CA GLN A 318 -12.12 16.77 -1.67
C GLN A 318 -13.50 16.93 -2.32
N PHE A 319 -14.51 17.16 -1.50
CA PHE A 319 -15.90 17.20 -1.98
C PHE A 319 -16.49 18.58 -1.71
N PRO A 320 -16.95 19.31 -2.75
CA PRO A 320 -17.54 20.64 -2.57
C PRO A 320 -18.75 20.66 -1.61
N GLN A 321 -19.50 19.55 -1.57
CA GLN A 321 -20.64 19.36 -0.67
C GLN A 321 -20.26 18.95 0.76
N ALA A 322 -18.96 18.75 1.04
CA ALA A 322 -18.44 18.35 2.35
C ALA A 322 -17.09 19.06 2.61
N GLN A 323 -17.11 20.36 2.78
CA GLN A 323 -15.90 21.14 3.05
C GLN A 323 -15.20 20.64 4.32
N GLY A 324 -13.89 20.47 4.26
CA GLY A 324 -13.09 19.89 5.35
C GLY A 324 -12.98 18.35 5.30
N LEU A 325 -13.67 17.66 4.37
CA LEU A 325 -13.51 16.25 4.11
C LEU A 325 -12.42 16.00 3.07
N ILE A 326 -11.50 15.08 3.36
CA ILE A 326 -10.54 14.51 2.41
C ILE A 326 -10.67 12.99 2.45
N VAL A 327 -10.70 12.33 1.30
CA VAL A 327 -10.74 10.89 1.18
C VAL A 327 -9.45 10.40 0.53
N ALA A 328 -8.79 9.39 1.15
CA ALA A 328 -7.53 8.82 0.68
C ALA A 328 -7.63 7.28 0.71
N THR A 329 -8.02 6.67 -0.39
CA THR A 329 -8.29 5.22 -0.45
C THR A 329 -8.13 4.65 -1.86
N GLY A 330 -8.33 3.33 -2.03
CA GLY A 330 -8.37 2.70 -3.34
C GLY A 330 -7.00 2.44 -3.97
N TRP A 331 -5.93 2.26 -3.19
CA TRP A 331 -4.54 2.21 -3.66
C TRP A 331 -4.13 0.93 -4.39
N SER A 332 -5.06 0.01 -4.61
CA SER A 332 -4.92 -1.13 -5.54
C SER A 332 -3.60 -1.93 -5.37
N GLY A 333 -3.28 -2.33 -4.12
CA GLY A 333 -2.03 -3.00 -3.78
C GLY A 333 -0.80 -2.08 -3.67
N GLY A 334 -0.96 -0.78 -3.95
CA GLY A 334 0.12 0.22 -3.94
C GLY A 334 0.36 0.90 -2.60
N GLY A 335 -0.57 0.84 -1.67
CA GLY A 335 -0.64 1.73 -0.50
C GLY A 335 0.63 1.84 0.34
N VAL A 336 1.35 0.75 0.57
CA VAL A 336 2.56 0.77 1.44
C VAL A 336 3.64 1.70 0.87
N LYS A 337 4.07 1.45 -0.36
CA LYS A 337 5.16 2.22 -0.98
C LYS A 337 4.79 3.66 -1.31
N LEU A 338 3.49 3.94 -1.46
CA LEU A 338 2.97 5.27 -1.76
C LEU A 338 2.65 6.10 -0.50
N ALA A 339 2.55 5.46 0.67
CA ALA A 339 2.07 6.09 1.91
C ALA A 339 2.78 7.40 2.27
N PRO A 340 4.13 7.53 2.18
CA PRO A 340 4.79 8.79 2.50
C PRO A 340 4.40 9.93 1.53
N GLY A 341 4.38 9.67 0.23
CA GLY A 341 3.98 10.66 -0.78
C GLY A 341 2.51 11.10 -0.59
N ILE A 342 1.61 10.14 -0.31
CA ILE A 342 0.21 10.41 0.00
C ILE A 342 0.09 11.28 1.25
N GLY A 343 0.81 10.91 2.31
CA GLY A 343 0.82 11.67 3.56
C GLY A 343 1.30 13.12 3.38
N LYS A 344 2.36 13.34 2.59
CA LYS A 344 2.86 14.68 2.26
C LYS A 344 1.83 15.51 1.50
N ARG A 345 1.21 14.91 0.48
CA ARG A 345 0.19 15.59 -0.34
C ARG A 345 -1.01 16.02 0.50
N ILE A 346 -1.52 15.14 1.36
CA ILE A 346 -2.68 15.46 2.23
C ILE A 346 -2.30 16.49 3.29
N ALA A 347 -1.13 16.39 3.90
CA ALA A 347 -0.65 17.39 4.84
C ALA A 347 -0.59 18.77 4.16
N LYS A 348 -0.05 18.85 2.93
CA LYS A 348 -0.04 20.09 2.14
C LYS A 348 -1.44 20.62 1.83
N MET A 349 -2.41 19.76 1.49
CA MET A 349 -3.79 20.18 1.23
C MET A 349 -4.45 20.79 2.47
N ILE A 350 -4.14 20.30 3.67
CA ILE A 350 -4.71 20.80 4.93
C ILE A 350 -4.03 22.11 5.37
N THR A 351 -2.71 22.24 5.15
CA THR A 351 -1.95 23.41 5.60
C THR A 351 -1.88 24.54 4.59
N GLY A 352 -2.10 24.24 3.30
CA GLY A 352 -1.94 25.20 2.20
C GLY A 352 -0.49 25.51 1.83
N VAL A 353 0.49 24.77 2.40
CA VAL A 353 1.93 25.02 2.24
C VAL A 353 2.61 23.89 1.46
#